data_9851cc9e03cd354174a3e15534db994f
#
_entry.id   9851cc9e03cd354174a3e15534db994f
#
_cell.length_a   1.000
_cell.length_b   1.000
_cell.length_c   1.000
_cell.angle_alpha   90.00
_cell.angle_beta   90.00
_cell.angle_gamma   90.00
#
_symmetry.space_group_name_H-M   'P 1'
#
loop_
_entity.id
_entity.type
_entity.pdbx_description
1 polymer ?
#
loop_
_entity_poly.entity_id
_entity_poly.type
_entity_poly.pdbx_seq_one_letter_code
_entity_poly.pdbx_strand_id
1 'polypeptide(L)'
;MSQKKKRRLYIRTAILIILLAAVGYTLYANLNKDNQGKLSVGDKAPDFQLTDMQGNTHRLSDYKGKGVFLNFWGTYCPPCKSEMPYMDDVYKTYKNKGVEILAVNVGEANFIVNKFVKQYKLSFPILMDKDRDVQSVYGVDNLPHSVLIGPDGKVKKVIIGNENLTKNDFKGFMESIKP
;
A
#
# COMPACT_ATOMS: atom_id res chain seq x y z
N MET A 1 -20.97 43.97 41.95
CA MET A 1 -20.82 43.67 40.49
C MET A 1 -22.18 43.28 39.94
N SER A 2 -22.64 43.97 38.88
CA SER A 2 -23.98 43.71 38.27
C SER A 2 -24.07 42.31 37.75
N GLN A 3 -25.18 41.62 37.97
CA GLN A 3 -25.53 40.27 37.47
C GLN A 3 -25.23 40.11 35.98
N LYS A 4 -25.41 41.16 35.18
CA LYS A 4 -25.10 41.17 33.74
C LYS A 4 -23.61 41.00 33.45
N LYS A 5 -22.67 41.54 34.28
CA LYS A 5 -21.22 41.37 34.10
C LYS A 5 -20.79 39.92 34.38
N LYS A 6 -21.32 39.29 35.42
CA LYS A 6 -21.05 37.90 35.78
C LYS A 6 -21.50 36.95 34.65
N ARG A 7 -22.74 37.12 34.14
CA ARG A 7 -23.27 36.31 33.02
C ARG A 7 -22.41 36.43 31.74
N ARG A 8 -21.96 37.64 31.39
CA ARG A 8 -21.06 37.84 30.24
C ARG A 8 -19.69 37.17 30.43
N LEU A 9 -19.19 37.17 31.65
CA LEU A 9 -17.92 36.48 31.96
C LEU A 9 -18.09 34.97 31.80
N TYR A 10 -19.15 34.36 32.36
CA TYR A 10 -19.42 32.91 32.18
C TYR A 10 -19.60 32.53 30.74
N ILE A 11 -20.30 33.32 29.91
CA ILE A 11 -20.47 33.02 28.49
C ILE A 11 -19.11 33.08 27.77
N ARG A 12 -18.29 34.07 28.05
CA ARG A 12 -16.94 34.19 27.42
C ARG A 12 -16.01 33.04 27.82
N THR A 13 -16.02 32.65 29.09
CA THR A 13 -15.21 31.51 29.55
C THR A 13 -15.70 30.19 28.94
N ALA A 14 -17.03 29.97 28.85
CA ALA A 14 -17.60 28.80 28.24
C ALA A 14 -17.23 28.72 26.74
N ILE A 15 -17.31 29.83 26.01
CA ILE A 15 -16.89 29.89 24.59
C ILE A 15 -15.39 29.56 24.45
N LEU A 16 -14.53 30.14 25.30
CA LEU A 16 -13.10 29.86 25.29
C LEU A 16 -12.78 28.39 25.53
N ILE A 17 -13.46 27.77 26.51
CA ILE A 17 -13.28 26.32 26.79
C ILE A 17 -13.71 25.47 25.61
N ILE A 18 -14.84 25.78 24.97
CA ILE A 18 -15.30 25.06 23.77
C ILE A 18 -14.30 25.19 22.61
N LEU A 19 -13.77 26.41 22.38
CA LEU A 19 -12.77 26.63 21.34
C LEU A 19 -11.47 25.88 21.61
N LEU A 20 -10.99 25.90 22.85
CA LEU A 20 -9.78 25.16 23.25
C LEU A 20 -10.00 23.63 23.11
N ALA A 21 -11.17 23.12 23.48
CA ALA A 21 -11.52 21.72 23.30
C ALA A 21 -11.59 21.33 21.81
N ALA A 22 -12.17 22.18 20.97
CA ALA A 22 -12.23 21.96 19.52
C ALA A 22 -10.83 21.96 18.89
N VAL A 23 -9.97 22.91 19.27
CA VAL A 23 -8.57 22.95 18.81
C VAL A 23 -7.79 21.74 19.30
N GLY A 24 -7.95 21.37 20.58
CA GLY A 24 -7.31 20.16 21.14
C GLY A 24 -7.77 18.88 20.43
N TYR A 25 -9.06 18.77 20.13
CA TYR A 25 -9.61 17.63 19.39
C TYR A 25 -9.09 17.57 17.94
N THR A 26 -9.03 18.71 17.25
CA THR A 26 -8.50 18.75 15.87
C THR A 26 -7.01 18.42 15.82
N LEU A 27 -6.21 18.91 16.76
CA LEU A 27 -4.81 18.56 16.90
C LEU A 27 -4.62 17.06 17.20
N TYR A 28 -5.38 16.53 18.17
CA TYR A 28 -5.36 15.10 18.50
C TYR A 28 -5.76 14.22 17.30
N ALA A 29 -6.84 14.60 16.60
CA ALA A 29 -7.29 13.89 15.41
C ALA A 29 -6.26 13.94 14.27
N ASN A 30 -5.58 15.07 14.09
CA ASN A 30 -4.54 15.24 13.07
C ASN A 30 -3.28 14.42 13.39
N LEU A 31 -2.82 14.44 14.65
CA LEU A 31 -1.67 13.65 15.10
C LEU A 31 -1.91 12.13 14.98
N ASN A 32 -3.16 11.69 15.21
CA ASN A 32 -3.53 10.29 15.03
C ASN A 32 -3.73 9.90 13.55
N LYS A 33 -4.03 10.85 12.67
CA LYS A 33 -4.23 10.60 11.25
C LYS A 33 -2.92 10.25 10.54
N ASP A 34 -1.81 10.82 10.95
CA ASP A 34 -0.48 10.53 10.40
C ASP A 34 0.04 9.12 10.74
N ASN A 35 -0.54 8.48 11.77
CA ASN A 35 -0.23 7.10 12.15
C ASN A 35 -1.20 6.05 11.56
N GLN A 36 -2.29 6.46 10.92
CA GLN A 36 -3.21 5.54 10.25
C GLN A 36 -2.77 5.34 8.79
N GLY A 37 -2.10 4.22 8.52
CA GLY A 37 -1.86 3.75 7.16
C GLY A 37 -0.40 3.56 6.75
N LYS A 38 0.59 3.96 7.53
CA LYS A 38 2.00 3.63 7.20
C LYS A 38 2.37 2.28 7.78
N LEU A 39 2.40 1.28 6.91
CA LEU A 39 2.90 -0.04 7.24
C LEU A 39 4.38 0.01 7.63
N SER A 40 4.70 -0.58 8.78
CA SER A 40 6.05 -0.68 9.30
C SER A 40 6.56 -2.12 9.23
N VAL A 41 7.88 -2.27 9.20
CA VAL A 41 8.51 -3.59 9.28
C VAL A 41 8.12 -4.28 10.59
N GLY A 42 7.66 -5.53 10.50
CA GLY A 42 7.17 -6.32 11.62
C GLY A 42 5.64 -6.32 11.77
N ASP A 43 4.93 -5.35 11.18
CA ASP A 43 3.47 -5.32 11.18
C ASP A 43 2.89 -6.52 10.43
N LYS A 44 1.71 -6.96 10.83
CA LYS A 44 0.92 -7.89 10.02
C LYS A 44 0.39 -7.16 8.81
N ALA A 45 0.67 -7.67 7.61
CA ALA A 45 0.13 -7.11 6.38
C ALA A 45 -1.42 -7.17 6.40
N PRO A 46 -2.12 -6.06 6.11
CA PRO A 46 -3.58 -6.04 6.00
C PRO A 46 -4.06 -7.05 4.96
N ASP A 47 -5.06 -7.85 5.34
CA ASP A 47 -5.68 -8.77 4.37
C ASP A 47 -6.52 -7.99 3.36
N PHE A 48 -6.51 -8.44 2.12
CA PHE A 48 -7.32 -7.87 1.05
C PHE A 48 -7.80 -8.95 0.11
N GLN A 49 -8.78 -8.61 -0.71
CA GLN A 49 -9.25 -9.45 -1.80
C GLN A 49 -9.39 -8.62 -3.06
N LEU A 50 -8.73 -9.05 -4.14
CA LEU A 50 -8.82 -8.43 -5.47
C LEU A 50 -8.99 -9.51 -6.53
N THR A 51 -9.49 -9.10 -7.70
CA THR A 51 -9.63 -9.97 -8.87
C THR A 51 -8.51 -9.66 -9.87
N ASP A 52 -7.91 -10.70 -10.46
CA ASP A 52 -6.91 -10.55 -11.50
C ASP A 52 -7.54 -10.29 -12.89
N MET A 53 -6.68 -10.08 -13.88
CA MET A 53 -7.09 -9.84 -15.28
C MET A 53 -7.80 -11.04 -15.93
N GLN A 54 -7.67 -12.23 -15.36
CA GLN A 54 -8.29 -13.49 -15.82
C GLN A 54 -9.62 -13.79 -15.12
N GLY A 55 -9.99 -12.99 -14.10
CA GLY A 55 -11.20 -13.16 -13.31
C GLY A 55 -11.00 -14.04 -12.06
N ASN A 56 -9.78 -14.47 -11.77
CA ASN A 56 -9.50 -15.22 -10.54
C ASN A 56 -9.44 -14.27 -9.33
N THR A 57 -9.98 -14.72 -8.22
CA THR A 57 -9.92 -14.00 -6.96
C THR A 57 -8.64 -14.35 -6.20
N HIS A 58 -7.94 -13.35 -5.73
CA HIS A 58 -6.74 -13.46 -4.91
C HIS A 58 -6.98 -12.78 -3.56
N ARG A 59 -6.79 -13.52 -2.48
CA ARG A 59 -6.79 -12.99 -1.12
C ARG A 59 -5.40 -13.13 -0.54
N LEU A 60 -4.88 -12.11 0.14
CA LEU A 60 -3.52 -12.18 0.69
C LEU A 60 -3.34 -13.36 1.66
N SER A 61 -4.35 -13.65 2.48
CA SER A 61 -4.32 -14.79 3.41
C SER A 61 -4.19 -16.17 2.75
N ASP A 62 -4.51 -16.30 1.45
CA ASP A 62 -4.36 -17.56 0.70
C ASP A 62 -2.88 -17.87 0.38
N TYR A 63 -2.01 -16.88 0.53
CA TYR A 63 -0.57 -17.00 0.33
C TYR A 63 0.22 -17.28 1.64
N LYS A 64 -0.48 -17.62 2.71
CA LYS A 64 0.18 -17.98 3.98
C LYS A 64 1.15 -19.15 3.77
N GLY A 65 2.35 -19.00 4.33
CA GLY A 65 3.46 -19.96 4.13
C GLY A 65 4.32 -19.66 2.90
N LYS A 66 3.93 -18.66 2.07
CA LYS A 66 4.73 -18.16 0.95
C LYS A 66 5.26 -16.76 1.25
N GLY A 67 6.38 -16.39 0.65
CA GLY A 67 6.77 -14.99 0.55
C GLY A 67 5.92 -14.27 -0.49
N VAL A 68 5.48 -13.05 -0.20
CA VAL A 68 4.72 -12.23 -1.16
C VAL A 68 5.44 -10.93 -1.44
N PHE A 69 5.75 -10.67 -2.70
CA PHE A 69 6.16 -9.37 -3.20
C PHE A 69 4.92 -8.63 -3.70
N LEU A 70 4.35 -7.78 -2.86
CA LEU A 70 3.18 -6.97 -3.19
C LEU A 70 3.66 -5.63 -3.78
N ASN A 71 3.33 -5.37 -5.05
CA ASN A 71 3.77 -4.17 -5.77
C ASN A 71 2.56 -3.36 -6.24
N PHE A 72 2.47 -2.10 -5.85
CA PHE A 72 1.48 -1.14 -6.34
C PHE A 72 2.07 -0.34 -7.49
N TRP A 73 1.36 -0.29 -8.62
CA TRP A 73 1.86 0.27 -9.86
C TRP A 73 0.77 0.86 -10.77
N GLY A 74 1.20 1.62 -11.78
CA GLY A 74 0.33 2.13 -12.83
C GLY A 74 1.04 2.20 -14.18
N THR A 75 0.30 2.12 -15.28
CA THR A 75 0.88 2.21 -16.63
C THR A 75 1.40 3.61 -16.96
N TYR A 76 0.98 4.61 -16.23
CA TYR A 76 1.44 6.01 -16.33
C TYR A 76 2.70 6.31 -15.52
N CYS A 77 3.17 5.37 -14.72
CA CYS A 77 4.31 5.55 -13.82
C CYS A 77 5.62 5.10 -14.52
N PRO A 78 6.53 6.01 -14.89
CA PRO A 78 7.75 5.65 -15.61
C PRO A 78 8.66 4.68 -14.85
N PRO A 79 8.99 4.86 -13.56
CA PRO A 79 9.80 3.90 -12.83
C PRO A 79 9.13 2.52 -12.70
N CYS A 80 7.78 2.47 -12.58
CA CYS A 80 7.07 1.19 -12.58
C CYS A 80 7.33 0.40 -13.87
N LYS A 81 7.33 1.08 -15.03
CA LYS A 81 7.59 0.43 -16.32
C LYS A 81 9.00 -0.15 -16.38
N SER A 82 9.98 0.53 -15.79
CA SER A 82 11.39 0.12 -15.82
C SER A 82 11.62 -1.15 -14.99
N GLU A 83 10.91 -1.31 -13.88
CA GLU A 83 11.10 -2.44 -12.96
C GLU A 83 10.39 -3.73 -13.40
N MET A 84 9.26 -3.62 -14.13
CA MET A 84 8.43 -4.77 -14.53
C MET A 84 9.20 -5.91 -15.24
N PRO A 85 10.10 -5.64 -16.21
CA PRO A 85 10.87 -6.71 -16.84
C PRO A 85 11.80 -7.44 -15.86
N TYR A 86 12.41 -6.73 -14.93
CA TYR A 86 13.27 -7.33 -13.90
C TYR A 86 12.48 -8.19 -12.94
N MET A 87 11.30 -7.70 -12.52
CA MET A 87 10.37 -8.45 -11.69
C MET A 87 9.96 -9.76 -12.37
N ASP A 88 9.58 -9.73 -13.65
CA ASP A 88 9.14 -10.90 -14.40
C ASP A 88 10.25 -11.94 -14.58
N ASP A 89 11.47 -11.49 -14.89
CA ASP A 89 12.63 -12.35 -14.99
C ASP A 89 12.93 -13.09 -13.68
N VAL A 90 12.87 -12.38 -12.57
CA VAL A 90 13.14 -12.95 -11.25
C VAL A 90 11.99 -13.86 -10.82
N TYR A 91 10.75 -13.47 -11.07
CA TYR A 91 9.56 -14.24 -10.73
C TYR A 91 9.58 -15.65 -11.32
N LYS A 92 9.97 -15.81 -12.57
CA LYS A 92 10.10 -17.12 -13.23
C LYS A 92 10.94 -18.13 -12.45
N THR A 93 11.94 -17.62 -11.72
CA THR A 93 12.81 -18.44 -10.88
C THR A 93 12.22 -18.70 -9.49
N TYR A 94 11.58 -17.68 -8.90
CA TYR A 94 11.20 -17.70 -7.49
C TYR A 94 9.79 -18.22 -7.21
N LYS A 95 8.88 -18.20 -8.20
CA LYS A 95 7.52 -18.79 -8.03
C LYS A 95 7.56 -20.27 -7.60
N ASN A 96 8.52 -21.03 -8.11
CA ASN A 96 8.70 -22.43 -7.73
C ASN A 96 9.48 -22.63 -6.40
N LYS A 97 9.92 -21.52 -5.79
CA LYS A 97 10.62 -21.49 -4.50
C LYS A 97 9.75 -20.93 -3.37
N GLY A 98 8.43 -20.87 -3.58
CA GLY A 98 7.49 -20.41 -2.57
C GLY A 98 7.39 -18.88 -2.46
N VAL A 99 7.76 -18.11 -3.49
CA VAL A 99 7.59 -16.66 -3.54
C VAL A 99 6.61 -16.30 -4.64
N GLU A 100 5.62 -15.45 -4.31
CA GLU A 100 4.62 -14.93 -5.25
C GLU A 100 4.80 -13.43 -5.46
N ILE A 101 4.54 -12.95 -6.68
CA ILE A 101 4.37 -11.52 -6.98
C ILE A 101 2.87 -11.24 -7.13
N LEU A 102 2.36 -10.28 -6.38
CA LEU A 102 1.02 -9.73 -6.54
C LEU A 102 1.16 -8.28 -6.99
N ALA A 103 1.00 -8.01 -8.28
CA ALA A 103 1.13 -6.67 -8.83
C ALA A 103 -0.24 -5.99 -8.88
N VAL A 104 -0.50 -5.08 -7.95
CA VAL A 104 -1.75 -4.34 -7.80
C VAL A 104 -1.72 -3.10 -8.68
N ASN A 105 -2.52 -3.11 -9.74
CA ASN A 105 -2.72 -1.93 -10.58
C ASN A 105 -3.74 -0.99 -9.95
N VAL A 106 -3.39 0.28 -9.87
CA VAL A 106 -4.13 1.29 -9.12
C VAL A 106 -4.99 2.16 -10.03
N GLY A 107 -6.31 2.02 -9.94
CA GLY A 107 -7.28 2.94 -10.49
C GLY A 107 -7.38 3.01 -12.02
N GLU A 108 -6.85 2.02 -12.76
CA GLU A 108 -6.89 2.02 -14.22
C GLU A 108 -7.95 1.05 -14.80
N ALA A 109 -8.37 1.32 -16.01
CA ALA A 109 -9.30 0.43 -16.73
C ALA A 109 -8.58 -0.83 -17.25
N ASN A 110 -9.26 -1.97 -17.21
CA ASN A 110 -8.72 -3.27 -17.66
C ASN A 110 -8.12 -3.23 -19.07
N PHE A 111 -8.70 -2.46 -19.99
CA PHE A 111 -8.19 -2.34 -21.36
C PHE A 111 -6.77 -1.77 -21.43
N ILE A 112 -6.51 -0.72 -20.66
CA ILE A 112 -5.18 -0.06 -20.61
C ILE A 112 -4.15 -1.02 -20.02
N VAL A 113 -4.49 -1.64 -18.89
CA VAL A 113 -3.61 -2.58 -18.19
C VAL A 113 -3.33 -3.81 -19.04
N ASN A 114 -4.34 -4.36 -19.73
CA ASN A 114 -4.19 -5.54 -20.59
C ASN A 114 -3.21 -5.28 -21.76
N LYS A 115 -3.31 -4.09 -22.39
CA LYS A 115 -2.35 -3.69 -23.45
C LYS A 115 -0.93 -3.68 -22.93
N PHE A 116 -0.72 -3.11 -21.74
CA PHE A 116 0.58 -3.05 -21.09
C PHE A 116 1.13 -4.44 -20.76
N VAL A 117 0.33 -5.28 -20.07
CA VAL A 117 0.71 -6.65 -19.68
C VAL A 117 1.14 -7.48 -20.90
N LYS A 118 0.41 -7.39 -22.01
CA LYS A 118 0.75 -8.06 -23.27
C LYS A 118 2.05 -7.52 -23.89
N GLN A 119 2.23 -6.19 -23.86
CA GLN A 119 3.43 -5.55 -24.40
C GLN A 119 4.70 -5.98 -23.65
N TYR A 120 4.63 -6.04 -22.32
CA TYR A 120 5.77 -6.40 -21.47
C TYR A 120 5.86 -7.91 -21.19
N LYS A 121 4.88 -8.72 -21.66
CA LYS A 121 4.80 -10.18 -21.52
C LYS A 121 4.92 -10.62 -20.04
N LEU A 122 4.24 -9.89 -19.16
CA LEU A 122 4.28 -10.17 -17.73
C LEU A 122 3.57 -11.48 -17.39
N SER A 123 4.19 -12.31 -16.55
CA SER A 123 3.72 -13.66 -16.21
C SER A 123 3.20 -13.82 -14.79
N PHE A 124 3.37 -12.81 -13.95
CA PHE A 124 2.83 -12.80 -12.59
C PHE A 124 1.38 -12.24 -12.55
N PRO A 125 0.60 -12.55 -11.49
CA PRO A 125 -0.76 -12.04 -11.31
C PRO A 125 -0.81 -10.50 -11.29
N ILE A 126 -1.71 -9.94 -12.10
CA ILE A 126 -2.03 -8.51 -12.13
C ILE A 126 -3.40 -8.31 -11.51
N LEU A 127 -3.44 -7.74 -10.31
CA LEU A 127 -4.65 -7.52 -9.55
C LEU A 127 -5.19 -6.11 -9.81
N MET A 128 -6.51 -5.96 -9.88
CA MET A 128 -7.15 -4.69 -10.25
C MET A 128 -7.76 -4.00 -9.03
N ASP A 129 -7.11 -2.97 -8.51
CA ASP A 129 -7.63 -2.11 -7.43
C ASP A 129 -8.25 -0.83 -8.01
N LYS A 130 -9.46 -0.99 -8.62
CA LYS A 130 -10.14 0.07 -9.36
C LYS A 130 -10.55 1.25 -8.49
N ASP A 131 -11.03 0.95 -7.29
CA ASP A 131 -11.55 1.91 -6.35
C ASP A 131 -10.48 2.46 -5.40
N ARG A 132 -9.24 1.94 -5.52
CA ARG A 132 -8.07 2.31 -4.71
C ARG A 132 -8.21 2.00 -3.22
N ASP A 133 -9.05 1.03 -2.90
CA ASP A 133 -9.31 0.65 -1.51
C ASP A 133 -8.08 -0.02 -0.88
N VAL A 134 -7.46 -0.96 -1.60
CA VAL A 134 -6.25 -1.65 -1.13
C VAL A 134 -5.07 -0.69 -1.08
N GLN A 135 -4.93 0.19 -2.10
CA GLN A 135 -3.97 1.29 -2.08
C GLN A 135 -4.07 2.11 -0.80
N SER A 136 -5.29 2.50 -0.45
CA SER A 136 -5.58 3.33 0.74
C SER A 136 -5.24 2.60 2.04
N VAL A 137 -5.66 1.34 2.16
CA VAL A 137 -5.38 0.50 3.36
C VAL A 137 -3.88 0.30 3.58
N TYR A 138 -3.10 0.22 2.51
CA TYR A 138 -1.65 0.09 2.56
C TYR A 138 -0.91 1.43 2.69
N GLY A 139 -1.61 2.56 2.71
CA GLY A 139 -1.02 3.90 2.82
C GLY A 139 -0.11 4.26 1.64
N VAL A 140 -0.48 3.84 0.44
CA VAL A 140 0.32 4.04 -0.77
C VAL A 140 0.04 5.41 -1.38
N ASP A 141 0.93 6.37 -1.12
CA ASP A 141 0.84 7.74 -1.64
C ASP A 141 1.56 7.92 -2.98
N ASN A 142 2.63 7.18 -3.20
CA ASN A 142 3.49 7.29 -4.40
C ASN A 142 3.73 5.93 -5.04
N LEU A 143 3.90 5.90 -6.37
CA LEU A 143 4.22 4.71 -7.16
C LEU A 143 5.64 4.79 -7.75
N PRO A 144 6.35 3.65 -7.90
CA PRO A 144 6.00 2.33 -7.41
C PRO A 144 6.08 2.25 -5.88
N HIS A 145 5.27 1.38 -5.28
CA HIS A 145 5.34 1.08 -3.86
C HIS A 145 5.30 -0.43 -3.67
N SER A 146 6.32 -0.98 -3.07
CA SER A 146 6.41 -2.43 -2.87
C SER A 146 6.49 -2.78 -1.39
N VAL A 147 5.73 -3.79 -1.00
CA VAL A 147 5.72 -4.36 0.35
C VAL A 147 6.17 -5.81 0.28
N LEU A 148 7.29 -6.12 0.90
CA LEU A 148 7.80 -7.48 1.04
C LEU A 148 7.17 -8.12 2.27
N ILE A 149 6.45 -9.22 2.07
CA ILE A 149 5.71 -9.93 3.11
C ILE A 149 6.31 -11.33 3.25
N GLY A 150 6.69 -11.67 4.46
CA GLY A 150 7.24 -12.99 4.77
C GLY A 150 6.17 -14.10 4.82
N PRO A 151 6.57 -15.38 4.89
CA PRO A 151 5.66 -16.52 5.02
C PRO A 151 4.76 -16.48 6.27
N ASP A 152 5.18 -15.72 7.27
CA ASP A 152 4.44 -15.45 8.52
C ASP A 152 3.35 -14.38 8.36
N GLY A 153 3.21 -13.78 7.16
CA GLY A 153 2.28 -12.70 6.86
C GLY A 153 2.70 -11.33 7.41
N LYS A 154 3.96 -11.19 7.84
CA LYS A 154 4.50 -9.93 8.36
C LYS A 154 5.30 -9.19 7.31
N VAL A 155 5.21 -7.87 7.37
CA VAL A 155 6.01 -6.97 6.54
C VAL A 155 7.49 -7.10 6.91
N LYS A 156 8.32 -7.43 5.93
CA LYS A 156 9.78 -7.52 6.07
C LYS A 156 10.48 -6.27 5.55
N LYS A 157 9.90 -5.60 4.56
CA LYS A 157 10.44 -4.37 3.97
C LYS A 157 9.35 -3.61 3.23
N VAL A 158 9.46 -2.28 3.24
CA VAL A 158 8.68 -1.38 2.37
C VAL A 158 9.66 -0.63 1.47
N ILE A 159 9.36 -0.52 0.17
CA ILE A 159 10.20 0.13 -0.84
C ILE A 159 9.32 1.13 -1.59
N ILE A 160 9.70 2.41 -1.56
CA ILE A 160 8.91 3.50 -2.14
C ILE A 160 9.77 4.23 -3.18
N GLY A 161 9.25 4.35 -4.40
CA GLY A 161 9.75 5.24 -5.44
C GLY A 161 11.26 5.14 -5.68
N ASN A 162 11.77 4.01 -6.17
CA ASN A 162 13.19 3.88 -6.49
C ASN A 162 13.38 3.62 -7.99
N GLU A 163 13.94 4.60 -8.69
CA GLU A 163 14.17 4.55 -10.14
C GLU A 163 15.37 3.70 -10.56
N ASN A 164 16.23 3.32 -9.61
CA ASN A 164 17.52 2.67 -9.88
C ASN A 164 17.59 1.20 -9.46
N LEU A 165 16.44 0.54 -9.28
CA LEU A 165 16.41 -0.87 -8.93
C LEU A 165 16.89 -1.73 -10.09
N THR A 166 17.83 -2.63 -9.78
CA THR A 166 18.40 -3.58 -10.72
C THR A 166 17.79 -4.97 -10.55
N LYS A 167 18.03 -5.86 -11.52
CA LYS A 167 17.64 -7.27 -11.40
C LYS A 167 18.21 -7.94 -10.13
N ASN A 168 19.41 -7.54 -9.71
CA ASN A 168 20.05 -8.11 -8.51
C ASN A 168 19.32 -7.66 -7.22
N ASP A 169 18.80 -6.43 -7.19
CA ASP A 169 18.01 -5.96 -6.06
C ASP A 169 16.72 -6.79 -5.94
N PHE A 170 16.00 -7.04 -7.04
CA PHE A 170 14.81 -7.89 -7.04
C PHE A 170 15.14 -9.34 -6.61
N LYS A 171 16.28 -9.89 -7.03
CA LYS A 171 16.75 -11.19 -6.51
C LYS A 171 16.91 -11.16 -5.00
N GLY A 172 17.57 -10.14 -4.46
CA GLY A 172 17.76 -9.97 -3.03
C GLY A 172 16.43 -9.86 -2.27
N PHE A 173 15.46 -9.13 -2.84
CA PHE A 173 14.12 -9.00 -2.27
C PHE A 173 13.39 -10.35 -2.22
N MET A 174 13.36 -11.11 -3.31
CA MET A 174 12.73 -12.42 -3.34
C MET A 174 13.40 -13.42 -2.39
N GLU A 175 14.74 -13.39 -2.30
CA GLU A 175 15.48 -14.26 -1.37
C GLU A 175 15.17 -13.94 0.09
N SER A 176 14.96 -12.65 0.42
CA SER A 176 14.67 -12.20 1.79
C SER A 176 13.30 -12.63 2.34
N ILE A 177 12.36 -13.00 1.47
CA ILE A 177 11.00 -13.42 1.83
C ILE A 177 10.71 -14.88 1.50
N LYS A 178 11.69 -15.60 0.97
CA LYS A 178 11.54 -17.05 0.68
C LYS A 178 11.25 -17.83 1.98
N PRO A 179 10.36 -18.86 1.93
CA PRO A 179 10.08 -19.74 3.07
C PRO A 179 11.30 -20.45 3.62
#